data_b4dd18993457290b253b07d18c50eb9b
#
_entry.id   b4dd18993457290b253b07d18c50eb9b
#
_cell.length_a   1.000
_cell.length_b   1.000
_cell.length_c   1.000
_cell.angle_alpha   90.00
_cell.angle_beta   90.00
_cell.angle_gamma   90.00
#
_symmetry.space_group_name_H-M   'P 1'
#
loop_
_entity.id
_entity.type
_entity.pdbx_description
1 polymer ?
#
loop_
_entity_poly.entity_id
_entity_poly.type
_entity_poly.pdbx_seq_one_letter_code
_entity_poly.pdbx_strand_id
1 'polypeptide(L)'
;EISACLVGSEMCKETEFVGNEKFLLGNVDEGIKNTEIRDEFKCCNVYAKEKCRKCFARFYCSGGCAANAYNFSGDICGAYDIGCELQKKRIECAIMIKAAEADCE
;
A
#
# COMPACT_ATOMS: atom_id res chain seq x y z
N GLU A 1 -6.21 5.61 -9.82
CA GLU A 1 -5.06 5.83 -10.70
C GLU A 1 -3.92 4.90 -10.36
N ILE A 2 -3.33 4.25 -11.36
CA ILE A 2 -2.23 3.32 -11.17
C ILE A 2 -0.92 4.05 -11.46
N SER A 3 -0.08 4.23 -10.44
CA SER A 3 1.29 4.67 -10.61
C SER A 3 2.12 3.48 -11.04
N ALA A 4 2.76 3.54 -12.18
CA ALA A 4 3.65 2.49 -12.65
C ALA A 4 5.09 2.97 -12.62
N CYS A 5 5.99 2.12 -12.10
CA CYS A 5 7.43 2.33 -12.17
C CYS A 5 7.97 1.75 -13.47
N LEU A 6 8.91 2.45 -14.07
CA LEU A 6 9.62 1.98 -15.24
C LEU A 6 11.07 1.73 -14.89
N VAL A 7 11.56 0.52 -15.18
CA VAL A 7 12.97 0.16 -15.05
C VAL A 7 13.42 -0.41 -16.39
N GLY A 8 14.20 0.36 -17.13
CA GLY A 8 14.48 0.05 -18.53
C GLY A 8 13.20 0.15 -19.33
N SER A 9 12.77 -0.94 -19.98
CA SER A 9 11.49 -1.04 -20.70
C SER A 9 10.40 -1.74 -19.89
N GLU A 10 10.71 -2.22 -18.68
CA GLU A 10 9.79 -2.99 -17.84
C GLU A 10 8.94 -2.07 -16.97
N MET A 11 7.68 -2.44 -16.78
CA MET A 11 6.72 -1.73 -15.96
C MET A 11 6.31 -2.58 -14.77
N CYS A 12 6.36 -2.01 -13.56
CA CYS A 12 5.88 -2.66 -12.35
C CYS A 12 5.11 -1.64 -11.50
N LYS A 13 4.28 -2.10 -10.56
CA LYS A 13 3.48 -1.23 -9.68
C LYS A 13 4.35 -0.55 -8.61
N GLU A 14 5.26 -1.30 -8.01
CA GLU A 14 6.11 -0.86 -6.91
C GLU A 14 7.59 -1.12 -7.24
N THR A 15 8.47 -0.21 -6.86
CA THR A 15 9.91 -0.39 -7.08
C THR A 15 10.48 -1.60 -6.32
N GLU A 16 9.91 -1.94 -5.18
CA GLU A 16 10.30 -3.09 -4.38
C GLU A 16 10.06 -4.43 -5.08
N PHE A 17 9.20 -4.46 -6.10
CA PHE A 17 8.92 -5.65 -6.88
C PHE A 17 9.75 -5.77 -8.16
N VAL A 18 10.65 -4.82 -8.41
CA VAL A 18 11.54 -4.89 -9.57
C VAL A 18 12.36 -6.18 -9.52
N GLY A 19 12.38 -6.91 -10.65
CA GLY A 19 13.03 -8.21 -10.74
C GLY A 19 12.17 -9.40 -10.37
N ASN A 20 10.98 -9.19 -9.81
CA ASN A 20 10.03 -10.25 -9.54
C ASN A 20 9.05 -10.35 -10.70
N GLU A 21 9.15 -11.43 -11.49
CA GLU A 21 8.34 -11.64 -12.69
C GLU A 21 6.83 -11.66 -12.41
N LYS A 22 6.42 -12.11 -11.25
CA LYS A 22 5.00 -12.12 -10.84
C LYS A 22 4.39 -10.73 -10.89
N PHE A 23 5.16 -9.70 -10.58
CA PHE A 23 4.71 -8.32 -10.49
C PHE A 23 5.06 -7.47 -11.71
N LEU A 24 5.60 -8.10 -12.76
CA LEU A 24 5.87 -7.44 -14.02
C LEU A 24 4.54 -7.16 -14.74
N LEU A 25 4.23 -5.89 -14.99
CA LEU A 25 2.99 -5.48 -15.66
C LEU A 25 3.10 -5.52 -17.18
N GLY A 26 4.25 -5.15 -17.72
CA GLY A 26 4.46 -5.06 -19.16
C GLY A 26 5.73 -4.27 -19.47
N ASN A 27 5.75 -3.66 -20.65
CA ASN A 27 6.86 -2.81 -21.09
C ASN A 27 6.34 -1.60 -21.87
N VAL A 28 7.25 -0.68 -22.23
CA VAL A 28 6.86 0.57 -22.91
C VAL A 28 6.38 0.35 -24.34
N ASP A 29 6.81 -0.73 -24.99
CA ASP A 29 6.45 -1.01 -26.37
C ASP A 29 5.08 -1.67 -26.49
N GLU A 30 4.76 -2.56 -25.57
CA GLU A 30 3.53 -3.36 -25.59
C GLU A 30 2.47 -2.87 -24.58
N GLY A 31 2.84 -2.01 -23.65
CA GLY A 31 1.97 -1.55 -22.59
C GLY A 31 1.74 -2.61 -21.52
N ILE A 32 0.64 -2.51 -20.80
CA ILE A 32 0.30 -3.42 -19.70
C ILE A 32 -0.27 -4.72 -20.28
N LYS A 33 0.43 -5.84 -20.04
CA LYS A 33 0.03 -7.17 -20.49
C LYS A 33 -0.51 -8.03 -19.35
N ASN A 34 0.07 -7.91 -18.16
CA ASN A 34 -0.34 -8.69 -16.99
C ASN A 34 -1.55 -8.04 -16.30
N THR A 35 -2.72 -8.27 -16.89
CA THR A 35 -3.98 -7.70 -16.39
C THR A 35 -4.44 -8.30 -15.07
N GLU A 36 -4.06 -9.54 -14.76
CA GLU A 36 -4.40 -10.21 -13.51
C GLU A 36 -3.78 -9.48 -12.31
N ILE A 37 -2.48 -9.19 -12.38
CA ILE A 37 -1.78 -8.45 -11.33
C ILE A 37 -2.29 -7.01 -11.25
N ARG A 38 -2.52 -6.37 -12.38
CA ARG A 38 -3.11 -5.03 -12.41
C ARG A 38 -4.44 -4.99 -11.66
N ASP A 39 -5.32 -5.95 -11.94
CA ASP A 39 -6.65 -6.00 -11.34
C ASP A 39 -6.58 -6.38 -9.86
N GLU A 40 -5.63 -7.23 -9.47
CA GLU A 40 -5.37 -7.57 -8.07
C GLU A 40 -5.00 -6.32 -7.25
N PHE A 41 -4.09 -5.49 -7.76
CA PHE A 41 -3.74 -4.21 -7.12
C PHE A 41 -4.93 -3.24 -7.08
N LYS A 42 -5.68 -3.18 -8.16
CA LYS A 42 -6.86 -2.31 -8.26
C LYS A 42 -7.92 -2.65 -7.22
N CYS A 43 -8.12 -3.92 -6.94
CA CYS A 43 -9.10 -4.39 -5.96
C CYS A 43 -8.57 -4.39 -4.53
N CYS A 44 -7.27 -4.17 -4.33
CA CYS A 44 -6.63 -4.19 -3.02
C CYS A 44 -6.71 -2.82 -2.36
N ASN A 45 -7.75 -2.58 -1.58
CA ASN A 45 -7.98 -1.31 -0.90
C ASN A 45 -8.44 -1.56 0.55
N VAL A 46 -8.64 -0.49 1.32
CA VAL A 46 -9.00 -0.58 2.75
C VAL A 46 -10.34 -1.31 2.99
N TYR A 47 -11.23 -1.30 2.02
CA TYR A 47 -12.52 -1.99 2.14
C TYR A 47 -12.40 -3.49 1.85
N ALA A 48 -11.43 -3.88 1.03
CA ALA A 48 -11.14 -5.29 0.74
C ALA A 48 -10.41 -5.99 1.88
N LYS A 49 -9.62 -5.24 2.65
CA LYS A 49 -8.86 -5.76 3.78
C LYS A 49 -9.72 -5.75 5.04
N GLU A 50 -10.07 -6.92 5.55
CA GLU A 50 -10.93 -7.06 6.72
C GLU A 50 -10.40 -6.28 7.93
N LYS A 51 -9.11 -6.38 8.19
CA LYS A 51 -8.43 -5.68 9.28
C LYS A 51 -8.55 -4.17 9.14
N CYS A 52 -8.44 -3.66 7.91
CA CYS A 52 -8.49 -2.23 7.61
C CYS A 52 -9.91 -1.67 7.72
N ARG A 53 -10.93 -2.44 7.37
CA ARG A 53 -12.32 -2.00 7.45
C ARG A 53 -12.73 -1.56 8.85
N LYS A 54 -12.15 -2.19 9.87
CA LYS A 54 -12.45 -1.91 11.28
C LYS A 54 -11.44 -0.99 11.94
N CYS A 55 -10.41 -0.56 11.22
CA CYS A 55 -9.32 0.24 11.76
C CYS A 55 -9.65 1.73 11.72
N PHE A 56 -9.45 2.43 12.84
CA PHE A 56 -9.66 3.88 12.90
C PHE A 56 -8.69 4.65 12.00
N ALA A 57 -7.54 4.06 11.70
CA ALA A 57 -6.47 4.67 10.90
C ALA A 57 -6.64 4.48 9.40
N ARG A 58 -7.67 3.77 8.95
CA ARG A 58 -7.78 3.32 7.57
C ARG A 58 -7.65 4.40 6.49
N PHE A 59 -8.18 5.57 6.74
CA PHE A 59 -8.14 6.66 5.75
C PHE A 59 -6.83 7.45 5.78
N TYR A 60 -6.08 7.38 6.86
CA TYR A 60 -4.75 7.98 6.97
C TYR A 60 -3.67 7.04 6.46
N CYS A 61 -3.80 5.76 6.79
CA CYS A 61 -2.84 4.72 6.38
C CYS A 61 -3.05 4.24 4.94
N SER A 62 -4.30 4.25 4.45
CA SER A 62 -4.70 3.78 3.11
C SER A 62 -4.32 2.32 2.82
N GLY A 63 -4.23 1.50 3.87
CA GLY A 63 -3.92 0.08 3.74
C GLY A 63 -2.44 -0.27 3.81
N GLY A 64 -1.56 0.72 3.93
CA GLY A 64 -0.12 0.51 4.04
C GLY A 64 0.58 0.18 2.72
N CYS A 65 1.76 -0.39 2.81
CA CYS A 65 2.59 -0.73 1.66
C CYS A 65 2.31 -2.16 1.17
N ALA A 66 1.99 -2.30 -0.12
CA ALA A 66 1.72 -3.60 -0.73
C ALA A 66 2.94 -4.53 -0.69
N ALA A 67 4.15 -3.99 -0.86
CA ALA A 67 5.37 -4.78 -0.79
C ALA A 67 5.61 -5.34 0.62
N ASN A 68 5.41 -4.53 1.66
CA ASN A 68 5.52 -5.00 3.04
C ASN A 68 4.45 -6.07 3.35
N ALA A 69 3.23 -5.87 2.89
CA ALA A 69 2.15 -6.85 3.06
C ALA A 69 2.50 -8.18 2.38
N TYR A 70 3.01 -8.12 1.16
CA TYR A 70 3.41 -9.31 0.41
C TYR A 70 4.58 -10.04 1.08
N ASN A 71 5.62 -9.32 1.48
CA ASN A 71 6.80 -9.92 2.11
C ASN A 71 6.51 -10.52 3.49
N PHE A 72 5.55 -9.95 4.22
CA PHE A 72 5.17 -10.44 5.54
C PHE A 72 4.16 -11.58 5.47
N SER A 73 3.13 -11.48 4.63
CA SER A 73 2.02 -12.43 4.59
C SER A 73 1.92 -13.27 3.31
N GLY A 74 2.69 -12.95 2.27
CA GLY A 74 2.61 -13.60 0.97
C GLY A 74 1.47 -13.13 0.08
N ASP A 75 0.75 -12.08 0.48
CA ASP A 75 -0.41 -11.53 -0.23
C ASP A 75 -0.37 -10.00 -0.18
N ILE A 76 -0.52 -9.34 -1.32
CA ILE A 76 -0.55 -7.87 -1.38
C ILE A 76 -1.77 -7.29 -0.65
N CYS A 77 -2.84 -8.06 -0.51
CA CYS A 77 -4.03 -7.70 0.25
C CYS A 77 -3.94 -8.10 1.73
N GLY A 78 -2.82 -8.66 2.17
CA GLY A 78 -2.56 -8.93 3.57
C GLY A 78 -2.26 -7.66 4.36
N ALA A 79 -1.91 -7.83 5.63
CA ALA A 79 -1.54 -6.73 6.50
C ALA A 79 -0.14 -6.97 7.09
N TYR A 80 0.64 -5.91 7.17
CA TYR A 80 1.91 -5.92 7.88
C TYR A 80 1.67 -5.40 9.29
N ASP A 81 1.54 -6.31 10.25
CA ASP A 81 1.09 -5.99 11.62
C ASP A 81 1.96 -4.94 12.32
N ILE A 82 3.28 -5.01 12.15
CA ILE A 82 4.20 -4.04 12.72
C ILE A 82 3.92 -2.65 12.16
N GLY A 83 3.69 -2.55 10.85
CA GLY A 83 3.30 -1.30 10.19
C GLY A 83 1.97 -0.77 10.69
N CYS A 84 1.00 -1.65 10.92
CA CYS A 84 -0.30 -1.30 11.48
C CYS A 84 -0.17 -0.63 12.85
N GLU A 85 0.62 -1.23 13.76
CA GLU A 85 0.84 -0.69 15.10
C GLU A 85 1.58 0.66 15.06
N LEU A 86 2.60 0.78 14.20
CA LEU A 86 3.33 2.02 14.01
C LEU A 86 2.43 3.16 13.52
N GLN A 87 1.57 2.88 12.54
CA GLN A 87 0.65 3.89 12.01
C GLN A 87 -0.40 4.33 13.02
N LYS A 88 -0.96 3.39 13.78
CA LYS A 88 -1.90 3.72 14.84
C LYS A 88 -1.26 4.61 15.89
N LYS A 89 -0.06 4.28 16.34
CA LYS A 89 0.67 5.08 17.32
C LYS A 89 1.02 6.47 16.79
N ARG A 90 1.39 6.54 15.53
CA ARG A 90 1.70 7.81 14.85
C ARG A 90 0.49 8.75 14.84
N ILE A 91 -0.69 8.20 14.54
CA ILE A 91 -1.95 8.98 14.52
C ILE A 91 -2.35 9.40 15.92
N GLU A 92 -2.22 8.54 16.92
CA GLU A 92 -2.48 8.88 18.32
C GLU A 92 -1.59 10.05 18.76
N CYS A 93 -0.30 10.00 18.42
CA CYS A 93 0.63 11.10 18.73
C CYS A 93 0.27 12.39 18.01
N ALA A 94 -0.16 12.30 16.75
CA ALA A 94 -0.60 13.47 15.98
C ALA A 94 -1.83 14.13 16.62
N ILE A 95 -2.79 13.35 17.08
CA ILE A 95 -3.99 13.86 17.79
C ILE A 95 -3.57 14.54 19.10
N MET A 96 -2.66 13.93 19.85
CA MET A 96 -2.15 14.49 21.10
C MET A 96 -1.48 15.84 20.87
N ILE A 97 -0.65 15.96 19.85
CA ILE A 97 0.03 17.21 19.49
C ILE A 97 -0.98 18.28 19.12
N LYS A 98 -1.97 17.94 18.31
CA LYS A 98 -3.02 18.89 17.91
C LYS A 98 -3.86 19.36 19.09
N ALA A 99 -4.18 18.46 20.00
CA ALA A 99 -4.91 18.84 21.22
C ALA A 99 -4.09 19.79 22.10
N ALA A 100 -2.80 19.51 22.27
CA ALA A 100 -1.90 20.38 23.04
C ALA A 100 -1.74 21.76 22.39
N GLU A 101 -1.63 21.83 21.08
CA GLU A 101 -1.56 23.10 20.35
C GLU A 101 -2.83 23.92 20.51
N ALA A 102 -4.00 23.28 20.50
CA ALA A 102 -5.28 23.95 20.67
C ALA A 102 -5.41 24.57 22.07
N ASP A 103 -4.88 23.91 23.11
CA ASP A 103 -4.89 24.41 24.46
C ASP A 103 -3.99 25.65 24.66
N CYS A 104 -3.03 25.87 23.77
CA CYS A 104 -2.13 27.01 23.80
C CYS A 104 -2.71 28.26 23.11
N GLU A 105 -3.81 28.14 22.44
CA GLU A 105 -4.53 29.25 21.82
C GLU A 105 -5.59 29.81 22.77
#